data_1cf0f35ffbabc7a6c752e96a9b23616b
#
_entry.id   1cf0f35ffbabc7a6c752e96a9b23616b
#
_cell.length_a   1.000
_cell.length_b   1.000
_cell.length_c   1.000
_cell.angle_alpha   90.00
_cell.angle_beta   90.00
_cell.angle_gamma   90.00
#
_symmetry.space_group_name_H-M   'P 1'
#
loop_
_entity.id
_entity.type
_entity.pdbx_description
1 polymer ?
#
loop_
_entity_poly.entity_id
_entity_poly.type
_entity_poly.pdbx_seq_one_letter_code
_entity_poly.pdbx_strand_id
1 'polypeptide(L)'
;DDNLSKYNVNTKLQIKANDWLKFNFNNNITLNIIKRPMPNQLIFYARVGQSIPNAPTHYPIESQYNDATELRNMKESHYVQNRISDAMSFSATVTPLKGWDIVGEMKVRFDVEDNSFKRGFPTYEKPDGRLVMNSGTDQGYAYPGMSYLNSKWGSYTHGNAFNYYLSPNVSSSYTHQWGSHFFKAMAGFQMELQENSSEYMYKDGML
;
A
#
# COMPACT_ATOMS: atom_id res chain seq x y z
N ASP A 1 10.53 -14.40 -3.85
CA ASP A 1 10.21 -13.63 -5.04
C ASP A 1 9.32 -12.46 -4.65
N ASP A 2 9.74 -11.24 -5.03
CA ASP A 2 8.89 -10.06 -4.96
C ASP A 2 7.81 -10.15 -6.04
N ASN A 3 6.56 -10.06 -5.67
CA ASN A 3 5.44 -10.09 -6.59
C ASN A 3 4.52 -8.90 -6.32
N LEU A 4 4.26 -8.13 -7.39
CA LEU A 4 3.26 -7.07 -7.40
C LEU A 4 2.23 -7.40 -8.48
N SER A 5 0.99 -7.63 -8.05
CA SER A 5 -0.14 -7.76 -8.96
C SER A 5 -1.03 -6.52 -8.82
N LYS A 6 -1.32 -5.86 -9.94
CA LYS A 6 -2.18 -4.69 -9.99
C LYS A 6 -3.32 -4.91 -10.98
N TYR A 7 -4.52 -4.76 -10.50
CA TYR A 7 -5.74 -4.82 -11.31
C TYR A 7 -6.45 -3.47 -11.25
N ASN A 8 -6.90 -2.98 -12.38
CA ASN A 8 -7.56 -1.68 -12.47
C ASN A 8 -8.81 -1.80 -13.35
N VAL A 9 -9.95 -1.36 -12.82
CA VAL A 9 -11.21 -1.28 -13.54
C VAL A 9 -11.67 0.17 -13.55
N ASN A 10 -11.91 0.72 -14.72
CA ASN A 10 -12.37 2.08 -14.90
C ASN A 10 -13.71 2.07 -15.63
N THR A 11 -14.72 2.68 -15.04
CA THR A 11 -16.05 2.83 -15.62
C THR A 11 -16.37 4.30 -15.77
N LYS A 12 -16.82 4.69 -16.96
CA LYS A 12 -17.27 6.06 -17.25
C LYS A 12 -18.66 6.01 -17.85
N LEU A 13 -19.56 6.80 -17.30
CA LEU A 13 -20.91 6.96 -17.80
C LEU A 13 -21.22 8.44 -17.97
N GLN A 14 -21.73 8.82 -19.12
CA GLN A 14 -22.20 10.16 -19.40
C GLN A 14 -23.64 10.08 -19.89
N ILE A 15 -24.52 10.82 -19.24
CA ILE A 15 -25.94 10.89 -19.58
C ILE A 15 -26.29 12.32 -19.89
N LYS A 16 -26.77 12.60 -21.10
CA LYS A 16 -27.41 13.83 -21.45
C LYS A 16 -28.92 13.65 -21.28
N ALA A 17 -29.48 14.15 -20.15
CA ALA A 17 -30.90 14.03 -19.87
C ALA A 17 -31.73 14.93 -20.78
N ASN A 18 -31.20 16.15 -21.07
CA ASN A 18 -31.75 17.09 -22.02
C ASN A 18 -30.66 18.13 -22.40
N ASP A 19 -31.02 19.20 -23.12
CA ASP A 19 -30.04 20.18 -23.59
C ASP A 19 -29.43 21.05 -22.49
N TRP A 20 -30.09 21.14 -21.35
CA TRP A 20 -29.65 21.94 -20.21
C TRP A 20 -29.13 21.10 -19.02
N LEU A 21 -29.23 19.73 -19.06
CA LEU A 21 -28.85 18.85 -17.94
C LEU A 21 -28.01 17.66 -18.41
N LYS A 22 -26.81 17.55 -17.86
CA LYS A 22 -25.87 16.46 -18.12
C LYS A 22 -25.38 15.88 -16.79
N PHE A 23 -25.23 14.56 -16.76
CA PHE A 23 -24.61 13.83 -15.66
C PHE A 23 -23.38 13.08 -16.13
N ASN A 24 -22.33 13.11 -15.31
CA ASN A 24 -21.15 12.26 -15.52
C ASN A 24 -20.90 11.45 -14.24
N PHE A 25 -20.58 10.21 -14.44
CA PHE A 25 -20.14 9.29 -13.40
C PHE A 25 -18.84 8.64 -13.84
N ASN A 26 -17.83 8.68 -12.97
CA ASN A 26 -16.60 7.94 -13.16
C ASN A 26 -16.36 7.11 -11.90
N ASN A 27 -15.93 5.89 -12.11
CA ASN A 27 -15.48 5.00 -11.04
C ASN A 27 -14.16 4.34 -11.46
N ASN A 28 -13.19 4.32 -10.56
CA ASN A 28 -11.90 3.70 -10.75
C ASN A 28 -11.57 2.82 -9.54
N ILE A 29 -11.69 1.51 -9.72
CA ILE A 29 -11.34 0.52 -8.71
C ILE A 29 -9.96 -0.01 -9.02
N THR A 30 -9.05 0.05 -8.04
CA THR A 30 -7.70 -0.48 -8.14
C THR A 30 -7.46 -1.49 -7.02
N LEU A 31 -7.05 -2.70 -7.38
CA LEU A 31 -6.58 -3.73 -6.45
C LEU A 31 -5.07 -3.90 -6.62
N ASN A 32 -4.30 -3.69 -5.56
CA ASN A 32 -2.88 -3.96 -5.49
C ASN A 32 -2.64 -5.11 -4.51
N ILE A 33 -1.92 -6.13 -4.95
CA ILE A 33 -1.50 -7.25 -4.13
C ILE A 33 0.02 -7.28 -4.17
N ILE A 34 0.65 -7.05 -3.02
CA ILE A 34 2.10 -7.08 -2.85
C ILE A 34 2.44 -8.27 -1.98
N LYS A 35 3.32 -9.13 -2.49
CA LYS A 35 3.92 -10.22 -1.73
C LYS A 35 5.42 -10.09 -1.83
N ARG A 36 6.11 -10.06 -0.71
CA ARG A 36 7.57 -9.96 -0.70
C ARG A 36 8.17 -10.75 0.47
N PRO A 37 9.38 -11.29 0.29
CA PRO A 37 10.09 -11.89 1.40
C PRO A 37 10.54 -10.81 2.39
N MET A 38 10.83 -11.22 3.59
CA MET A 38 11.49 -10.40 4.60
C MET A 38 12.87 -11.01 4.91
N PRO A 39 13.85 -10.21 5.25
CA PRO A 39 13.86 -8.82 5.71
C PRO A 39 13.68 -7.80 4.60
N ASN A 40 13.46 -6.55 4.99
CA ASN A 40 13.38 -5.42 4.07
C ASN A 40 14.60 -5.41 3.13
N GLN A 41 14.40 -5.10 1.85
CA GLN A 41 15.44 -5.08 0.82
C GLN A 41 16.71 -4.32 1.24
N LEU A 42 16.57 -3.22 1.99
CA LEU A 42 17.71 -2.45 2.50
C LEU A 42 18.63 -3.28 3.43
N ILE A 43 18.03 -4.09 4.31
CA ILE A 43 18.79 -4.97 5.22
C ILE A 43 19.43 -6.10 4.44
N PHE A 44 18.72 -6.66 3.45
CA PHE A 44 19.25 -7.69 2.58
C PHE A 44 20.48 -7.19 1.80
N TYR A 45 20.38 -6.06 1.13
CA TYR A 45 21.52 -5.49 0.37
C TYR A 45 22.70 -5.11 1.27
N ALA A 46 22.44 -4.55 2.46
CA ALA A 46 23.50 -4.25 3.41
C ALA A 46 24.25 -5.51 3.86
N ARG A 47 23.54 -6.63 4.03
CA ARG A 47 24.17 -7.90 4.44
C ARG A 47 24.85 -8.64 3.30
N VAL A 48 24.25 -8.64 2.10
CA VAL A 48 24.91 -9.20 0.91
C VAL A 48 26.24 -8.47 0.63
N GLY A 49 26.28 -7.13 0.85
CA GLY A 49 27.50 -6.36 0.73
C GLY A 49 28.56 -6.64 1.81
N GLN A 50 28.18 -7.28 2.91
CA GLN A 50 29.06 -7.71 4.01
C GLN A 50 29.42 -9.18 3.95
N SER A 51 28.80 -9.96 3.06
CA SER A 51 29.05 -11.37 2.93
C SER A 51 30.39 -11.66 2.27
N ILE A 52 31.04 -12.71 2.71
CA ILE A 52 32.31 -13.16 2.14
C ILE A 52 32.03 -13.70 0.73
N PRO A 53 32.74 -13.24 -0.32
CA PRO A 53 32.64 -13.83 -1.64
C PRO A 53 32.87 -15.36 -1.54
N ASN A 54 32.03 -16.15 -2.17
CA ASN A 54 32.04 -17.62 -2.13
C ASN A 54 31.50 -18.27 -0.84
N ALA A 55 30.78 -17.50 0.00
CA ALA A 55 30.04 -18.11 1.10
C ALA A 55 28.97 -19.07 0.57
N PRO A 56 28.94 -20.34 0.99
CA PRO A 56 27.93 -21.27 0.53
C PRO A 56 26.55 -20.85 1.02
N THR A 57 25.53 -21.04 0.22
CA THR A 57 24.13 -20.75 0.57
C THR A 57 23.59 -21.66 1.68
N HIS A 58 24.30 -22.74 1.97
CA HIS A 58 24.06 -23.65 3.08
C HIS A 58 25.35 -23.86 3.87
N TYR A 59 25.35 -23.44 5.12
CA TYR A 59 26.50 -23.66 5.99
C TYR A 59 26.30 -24.92 6.82
N PRO A 60 27.20 -25.89 6.69
CA PRO A 60 27.20 -27.05 7.59
C PRO A 60 27.81 -26.73 8.97
N ILE A 61 28.39 -25.54 9.15
CA ILE A 61 29.15 -25.20 10.37
C ILE A 61 28.45 -24.09 11.15
N GLU A 62 28.25 -24.33 12.43
CA GLU A 62 27.50 -23.51 13.38
C GLU A 62 28.03 -22.07 13.55
N SER A 63 29.31 -21.82 13.26
CA SER A 63 29.96 -20.52 13.42
C SER A 63 29.82 -19.56 12.22
N GLN A 64 29.27 -20.00 11.08
CA GLN A 64 29.25 -19.26 9.83
C GLN A 64 27.84 -18.98 9.30
N TYR A 65 26.87 -18.84 10.16
CA TYR A 65 25.45 -18.92 9.87
C TYR A 65 24.79 -17.66 9.30
N ASN A 66 25.48 -16.54 9.24
CA ASN A 66 24.83 -15.25 8.99
C ASN A 66 24.10 -15.17 7.65
N ASP A 67 24.72 -15.56 6.54
CA ASP A 67 24.15 -15.36 5.20
C ASP A 67 23.11 -16.40 4.84
N ALA A 68 23.38 -17.68 5.16
CA ALA A 68 22.40 -18.75 4.91
C ALA A 68 21.16 -18.62 5.79
N THR A 69 21.31 -18.12 7.02
CA THR A 69 20.20 -17.87 7.93
C THR A 69 19.27 -16.78 7.38
N GLU A 70 19.82 -15.72 6.78
CA GLU A 70 18.99 -14.68 6.17
C GLU A 70 18.20 -15.16 4.95
N LEU A 71 18.82 -15.95 4.06
CA LEU A 71 18.13 -16.56 2.93
C LEU A 71 17.00 -17.49 3.39
N ARG A 72 17.23 -18.25 4.46
CA ARG A 72 16.21 -19.11 5.05
C ARG A 72 15.08 -18.30 5.71
N ASN A 73 15.44 -17.27 6.47
CA ASN A 73 14.47 -16.36 7.07
C ASN A 73 13.60 -15.67 6.00
N MET A 74 14.17 -15.33 4.84
CA MET A 74 13.43 -14.80 3.71
C MET A 74 12.43 -15.79 3.13
N LYS A 75 12.71 -17.08 3.14
CA LYS A 75 11.77 -18.13 2.68
C LYS A 75 10.60 -18.32 3.64
N GLU A 76 10.85 -18.24 4.93
CA GLU A 76 9.86 -18.48 5.99
C GLU A 76 9.13 -17.23 6.44
N SER A 77 9.71 -16.04 6.16
CA SER A 77 9.15 -14.76 6.53
C SER A 77 8.61 -14.05 5.29
N HIS A 78 7.39 -13.58 5.37
CA HIS A 78 6.77 -12.89 4.25
C HIS A 78 5.88 -11.74 4.71
N TYR A 79 5.82 -10.75 3.85
CA TYR A 79 4.91 -9.63 3.92
C TYR A 79 3.89 -9.73 2.81
N VAL A 80 2.63 -9.63 3.16
CA VAL A 80 1.52 -9.55 2.20
C VAL A 80 0.74 -8.28 2.48
N GLN A 81 0.51 -7.50 1.45
CA GLN A 81 -0.31 -6.31 1.49
C GLN A 81 -1.35 -6.40 0.39
N ASN A 82 -2.61 -6.29 0.78
CA ASN A 82 -3.73 -6.14 -0.14
C ASN A 82 -4.27 -4.72 0.05
N ARG A 83 -4.32 -3.95 -1.03
CA ARG A 83 -4.89 -2.61 -1.01
C ARG A 83 -5.94 -2.48 -2.09
N ILE A 84 -7.15 -2.13 -1.69
CA ILE A 84 -8.24 -1.79 -2.58
C ILE A 84 -8.44 -0.27 -2.48
N SER A 85 -8.45 0.40 -3.62
CA SER A 85 -8.77 1.82 -3.73
C SER A 85 -9.94 1.96 -4.68
N ASP A 86 -11.03 2.53 -4.23
CA ASP A 86 -12.21 2.85 -5.03
C ASP A 86 -12.42 4.35 -5.04
N ALA A 87 -12.23 4.97 -6.22
CA ALA A 87 -12.38 6.39 -6.43
C ALA A 87 -13.55 6.65 -7.37
N MET A 88 -14.60 7.26 -6.83
CA MET A 88 -15.81 7.63 -7.55
C MET A 88 -15.91 9.14 -7.71
N SER A 89 -16.37 9.61 -8.85
CA SER A 89 -16.83 10.98 -9.03
C SER A 89 -18.17 11.01 -9.74
N PHE A 90 -19.05 11.80 -9.21
CA PHE A 90 -20.35 12.12 -9.78
C PHE A 90 -20.42 13.61 -10.02
N SER A 91 -20.80 14.03 -11.22
CA SER A 91 -21.04 15.44 -11.51
C SER A 91 -22.34 15.66 -12.30
N ALA A 92 -23.01 16.74 -11.97
CA ALA A 92 -24.16 17.26 -12.70
C ALA A 92 -23.84 18.65 -13.23
N THR A 93 -24.05 18.85 -14.51
CA THR A 93 -23.94 20.18 -15.17
C THR A 93 -25.32 20.63 -15.57
N VAL A 94 -25.71 21.80 -15.08
CA VAL A 94 -26.95 22.49 -15.41
C VAL A 94 -26.61 23.76 -16.21
N THR A 95 -27.18 23.92 -17.39
CA THR A 95 -27.03 25.11 -18.25
C THR A 95 -28.37 25.83 -18.33
N PRO A 96 -28.72 26.70 -17.34
CA PRO A 96 -30.02 27.35 -17.27
C PRO A 96 -30.27 28.31 -18.45
N LEU A 97 -29.20 28.95 -18.90
CA LEU A 97 -29.20 29.90 -20.00
C LEU A 97 -27.94 29.69 -20.85
N LYS A 98 -28.00 30.10 -22.12
CA LYS A 98 -26.82 30.04 -23.00
C LYS A 98 -25.65 30.82 -22.41
N GLY A 99 -24.54 30.11 -22.22
CA GLY A 99 -23.30 30.66 -21.63
C GLY A 99 -23.26 30.66 -20.12
N TRP A 100 -24.27 30.13 -19.41
CA TRP A 100 -24.25 29.97 -17.95
C TRP A 100 -24.30 28.51 -17.58
N ASP A 101 -23.20 28.00 -17.03
CA ASP A 101 -23.06 26.62 -16.54
C ASP A 101 -22.90 26.60 -15.02
N ILE A 102 -23.65 25.74 -14.37
CA ILE A 102 -23.54 25.40 -12.95
C ILE A 102 -23.15 23.96 -12.87
N VAL A 103 -22.02 23.67 -12.22
CA VAL A 103 -21.49 22.30 -12.05
C VAL A 103 -21.45 21.96 -10.58
N GLY A 104 -22.18 20.91 -10.21
CA GLY A 104 -22.01 20.24 -8.92
C GLY A 104 -21.21 18.95 -9.12
N GLU A 105 -20.16 18.76 -8.32
CA GLU A 105 -19.33 17.57 -8.36
C GLU A 105 -19.16 17.01 -6.95
N MET A 106 -19.23 15.69 -6.83
CA MET A 106 -18.95 14.94 -5.62
C MET A 106 -17.87 13.91 -5.93
N LYS A 107 -16.72 13.98 -5.23
CA LYS A 107 -15.66 12.98 -5.28
C LYS A 107 -15.64 12.22 -3.98
N VAL A 108 -15.60 10.90 -4.08
CA VAL A 108 -15.51 9.98 -2.94
C VAL A 108 -14.39 9.00 -3.23
N ARG A 109 -13.53 8.74 -2.23
CA ARG A 109 -12.51 7.69 -2.32
C ARG A 109 -12.48 6.89 -1.04
N PHE A 110 -12.48 5.58 -1.21
CA PHE A 110 -12.26 4.62 -0.14
C PHE A 110 -10.96 3.87 -0.42
N ASP A 111 -10.05 3.87 0.54
CA ASP A 111 -8.87 3.02 0.51
C ASP A 111 -8.97 2.05 1.68
N VAL A 112 -8.93 0.76 1.37
CA VAL A 112 -8.87 -0.32 2.36
C VAL A 112 -7.54 -1.03 2.19
N GLU A 113 -6.78 -1.14 3.26
CA GLU A 113 -5.49 -1.80 3.27
C GLU A 113 -5.49 -2.89 4.34
N ASP A 114 -5.10 -4.08 3.93
CA ASP A 114 -4.89 -5.24 4.78
C ASP A 114 -3.43 -5.66 4.65
N ASN A 115 -2.71 -5.59 5.76
CA ASN A 115 -1.29 -5.90 5.84
C ASN A 115 -1.08 -7.07 6.77
N SER A 116 -0.39 -8.10 6.30
CA SER A 116 0.07 -9.17 7.17
C SER A 116 1.58 -9.35 7.04
N PHE A 117 2.21 -9.45 8.19
CA PHE A 117 3.62 -9.71 8.30
C PHE A 117 3.85 -10.94 9.17
N LYS A 118 4.34 -12.00 8.54
CA LYS A 118 4.78 -13.21 9.22
C LYS A 118 6.29 -13.25 9.25
N ARG A 119 6.85 -13.39 10.43
CA ARG A 119 8.26 -13.66 10.66
C ARG A 119 8.41 -15.12 11.10
N GLY A 120 9.15 -15.89 10.30
CA GLY A 120 9.50 -17.26 10.63
C GLY A 120 10.54 -17.34 11.75
N PHE A 121 10.78 -18.55 12.21
CA PHE A 121 11.84 -18.81 13.17
C PHE A 121 13.19 -18.75 12.48
N PRO A 122 14.18 -18.04 13.02
CA PRO A 122 15.54 -18.14 12.54
C PRO A 122 16.06 -19.56 12.85
N THR A 123 16.24 -20.35 11.82
CA THR A 123 16.77 -21.71 11.93
C THR A 123 18.10 -21.81 11.19
N TYR A 124 19.01 -22.62 11.69
CA TYR A 124 20.20 -23.07 10.98
C TYR A 124 20.26 -24.59 10.93
N GLU A 125 20.95 -25.12 9.95
CA GLU A 125 21.12 -26.55 9.76
C GLU A 125 22.47 -27.00 10.32
N LYS A 126 22.47 -27.99 11.22
CA LYS A 126 23.69 -28.63 11.74
C LYS A 126 24.31 -29.53 10.66
N PRO A 127 25.59 -29.89 10.82
CA PRO A 127 26.27 -30.84 9.92
C PRO A 127 25.57 -32.20 9.79
N ASP A 128 24.78 -32.56 10.78
CA ASP A 128 24.00 -33.81 10.79
C ASP A 128 22.62 -33.68 10.13
N GLY A 129 22.32 -32.53 9.48
CA GLY A 129 21.06 -32.23 8.80
C GLY A 129 19.91 -31.82 9.72
N ARG A 130 20.13 -31.71 11.03
CA ARG A 130 19.09 -31.26 11.96
C ARG A 130 18.91 -29.73 11.89
N LEU A 131 17.65 -29.29 11.81
CA LEU A 131 17.30 -27.88 11.95
C LEU A 131 17.26 -27.49 13.43
N VAL A 132 17.99 -26.46 13.79
CA VAL A 132 18.05 -25.93 15.15
C VAL A 132 17.59 -24.45 15.10
N MET A 133 16.77 -24.07 16.07
CA MET A 133 16.38 -22.67 16.21
C MET A 133 17.59 -21.86 16.71
N ASN A 134 17.83 -20.73 16.05
CA ASN A 134 18.84 -19.78 16.53
C ASN A 134 18.22 -18.99 17.69
N SER A 135 18.53 -19.41 18.90
CA SER A 135 18.01 -18.81 20.13
C SER A 135 18.57 -17.41 20.42
N GLY A 136 19.50 -16.93 19.61
CA GLY A 136 20.12 -15.61 19.80
C GLY A 136 20.97 -15.48 21.08
N THR A 137 20.94 -16.49 21.97
CA THR A 137 21.69 -16.47 23.23
C THR A 137 23.07 -17.09 23.13
N ASP A 138 23.30 -17.95 22.15
CA ASP A 138 24.55 -18.69 22.05
C ASP A 138 25.67 -17.96 21.34
N GLN A 139 25.37 -16.81 20.74
CA GLN A 139 26.39 -16.06 20.03
C GLN A 139 26.18 -14.54 20.20
N GLY A 140 27.01 -13.93 21.02
CA GLY A 140 27.07 -12.54 21.44
C GLY A 140 27.05 -11.41 20.40
N TYR A 141 26.37 -11.58 19.29
CA TYR A 141 26.16 -10.55 18.26
C TYR A 141 24.73 -10.01 18.28
N ALA A 142 24.42 -9.26 19.35
CA ALA A 142 23.34 -8.30 19.29
C ALA A 142 23.79 -7.12 18.43
N TYR A 143 23.27 -6.99 17.23
CA TYR A 143 23.45 -5.74 16.47
C TYR A 143 22.74 -4.59 17.21
N PRO A 144 23.44 -3.53 17.61
CA PRO A 144 22.83 -2.37 18.22
C PRO A 144 21.73 -1.80 17.31
N GLY A 145 20.53 -1.62 17.81
CA GLY A 145 19.39 -1.08 17.07
C GLY A 145 18.44 -2.09 16.41
N MET A 146 18.70 -3.40 16.52
CA MET A 146 17.86 -4.45 15.96
C MET A 146 17.18 -5.31 17.04
N SER A 147 16.64 -4.70 18.08
CA SER A 147 15.95 -5.39 19.18
C SER A 147 14.78 -6.28 18.71
N TYR A 148 14.16 -5.94 17.59
CA TYR A 148 13.10 -6.75 16.97
C TYR A 148 13.61 -8.02 16.26
N LEU A 149 14.90 -8.14 15.97
CA LEU A 149 15.51 -9.34 15.41
C LEU A 149 15.88 -10.38 16.47
N ASN A 150 15.87 -9.98 17.73
CA ASN A 150 16.23 -10.84 18.88
C ASN A 150 15.06 -11.62 19.47
N SER A 151 13.86 -11.57 18.88
CA SER A 151 12.77 -12.40 19.37
C SER A 151 13.10 -13.88 19.10
N LYS A 152 13.18 -14.66 20.16
CA LYS A 152 13.41 -16.11 20.14
C LYS A 152 12.31 -16.90 19.44
N TRP A 153 11.22 -16.21 19.07
CA TRP A 153 9.97 -16.80 18.62
C TRP A 153 9.53 -16.15 17.32
N GLY A 154 8.90 -16.91 16.46
CA GLY A 154 8.23 -16.34 15.30
C GLY A 154 7.18 -15.31 15.73
N SER A 155 6.96 -14.30 14.91
CA SER A 155 5.96 -13.27 15.18
C SER A 155 5.02 -13.09 13.99
N TYR A 156 3.81 -12.68 14.31
CA TYR A 156 2.80 -12.30 13.32
C TYR A 156 2.26 -10.94 13.65
N THR A 157 2.29 -10.05 12.67
CA THR A 157 1.65 -8.75 12.74
C THR A 157 0.58 -8.68 11.66
N HIS A 158 -0.60 -8.24 12.04
CA HIS A 158 -1.69 -7.97 11.12
C HIS A 158 -2.19 -6.56 11.36
N GLY A 159 -2.39 -5.81 10.30
CA GLY A 159 -2.86 -4.44 10.37
C GLY A 159 -3.86 -4.15 9.28
N ASN A 160 -4.91 -3.43 9.65
CA ASN A 160 -5.91 -2.90 8.74
C ASN A 160 -5.86 -1.39 8.77
N ALA A 161 -5.98 -0.76 7.60
CA ALA A 161 -6.16 0.68 7.50
C ALA A 161 -7.35 0.98 6.58
N PHE A 162 -8.13 1.94 6.99
CA PHE A 162 -9.25 2.47 6.24
C PHE A 162 -9.10 3.97 6.09
N ASN A 163 -9.12 4.46 4.85
CA ASN A 163 -9.10 5.88 4.55
C ASN A 163 -10.36 6.23 3.77
N TYR A 164 -11.01 7.28 4.20
CA TYR A 164 -12.18 7.86 3.55
C TYR A 164 -11.86 9.29 3.13
N TYR A 165 -12.19 9.63 1.90
CA TYR A 165 -12.07 10.98 1.37
C TYR A 165 -13.37 11.38 0.67
N LEU A 166 -13.85 12.59 0.98
CA LEU A 166 -15.05 13.19 0.41
C LEU A 166 -14.74 14.63 -0.01
N SER A 167 -15.05 14.98 -1.25
CA SER A 167 -14.86 16.34 -1.75
C SER A 167 -16.05 16.78 -2.59
N PRO A 168 -17.04 17.43 -1.98
CA PRO A 168 -18.08 18.16 -2.69
C PRO A 168 -17.54 19.47 -3.26
N ASN A 169 -17.92 19.77 -4.49
CA ASN A 169 -17.56 20.98 -5.22
C ASN A 169 -18.78 21.51 -5.96
N VAL A 170 -19.00 22.81 -5.89
CA VAL A 170 -20.01 23.50 -6.69
C VAL A 170 -19.36 24.71 -7.33
N SER A 171 -19.50 24.84 -8.63
CA SER A 171 -18.99 25.98 -9.38
C SER A 171 -20.04 26.51 -10.35
N SER A 172 -20.01 27.82 -10.61
CA SER A 172 -20.85 28.50 -11.56
C SER A 172 -19.98 29.35 -12.48
N SER A 173 -20.18 29.22 -13.77
CA SER A 173 -19.45 30.00 -14.77
C SER A 173 -20.42 30.62 -15.75
N TYR A 174 -20.24 31.93 -16.02
CA TYR A 174 -20.99 32.65 -17.00
C TYR A 174 -20.05 33.22 -18.06
N THR A 175 -20.41 33.00 -19.34
CA THR A 175 -19.63 33.44 -20.49
C THR A 175 -20.57 34.20 -21.43
N HIS A 176 -20.19 35.41 -21.82
CA HIS A 176 -20.94 36.19 -22.76
C HIS A 176 -20.03 36.95 -23.73
N GLN A 177 -20.48 37.09 -24.97
CA GLN A 177 -19.77 37.83 -26.01
C GLN A 177 -20.62 38.97 -26.53
N TRP A 178 -20.08 40.18 -26.47
CA TRP A 178 -20.69 41.40 -27.06
C TRP A 178 -19.80 41.89 -28.18
N GLY A 179 -20.20 41.67 -29.43
CA GLY A 179 -19.37 42.01 -30.59
C GLY A 179 -17.99 41.35 -30.52
N SER A 180 -16.93 42.14 -30.45
CA SER A 180 -15.53 41.68 -30.30
C SER A 180 -15.11 41.46 -28.85
N HIS A 181 -15.93 41.82 -27.87
CA HIS A 181 -15.60 41.70 -26.45
C HIS A 181 -16.11 40.37 -25.89
N PHE A 182 -15.21 39.67 -25.18
CA PHE A 182 -15.51 38.43 -24.50
C PHE A 182 -15.43 38.62 -22.97
N PHE A 183 -16.48 38.20 -22.26
CA PHE A 183 -16.55 38.24 -20.80
C PHE A 183 -16.72 36.82 -20.24
N LYS A 184 -15.95 36.49 -19.22
CA LYS A 184 -16.10 35.24 -18.44
C LYS A 184 -15.98 35.55 -16.97
N ALA A 185 -16.96 35.13 -16.19
CA ALA A 185 -16.93 35.16 -14.73
C ALA A 185 -17.09 33.72 -14.20
N MET A 186 -16.40 33.40 -13.11
CA MET A 186 -16.51 32.11 -12.47
C MET A 186 -16.45 32.30 -10.94
N ALA A 187 -17.29 31.56 -10.24
CA ALA A 187 -17.26 31.42 -8.77
C ALA A 187 -17.48 29.96 -8.39
N GLY A 188 -16.90 29.53 -7.29
CA GLY A 188 -17.04 28.15 -6.83
C GLY A 188 -16.74 28.01 -5.36
N PHE A 189 -17.19 26.89 -4.79
CA PHE A 189 -16.94 26.44 -3.44
C PHE A 189 -16.54 24.98 -3.46
N GLN A 190 -15.49 24.64 -2.70
CA GLN A 190 -15.02 23.27 -2.52
C GLN A 190 -14.80 23.01 -1.03
N MET A 191 -15.17 21.83 -0.60
CA MET A 191 -14.87 21.32 0.74
C MET A 191 -14.16 19.96 0.62
N GLU A 192 -13.28 19.66 1.55
CA GLU A 192 -12.61 18.37 1.63
C GLU A 192 -12.72 17.82 3.04
N LEU A 193 -13.08 16.55 3.13
CA LEU A 193 -13.11 15.77 4.37
C LEU A 193 -12.26 14.52 4.16
N GLN A 194 -11.38 14.25 5.11
CA GLN A 194 -10.57 13.04 5.11
C GLN A 194 -10.56 12.43 6.50
N GLU A 195 -10.79 11.14 6.56
CA GLU A 195 -10.71 10.35 7.78
C GLU A 195 -9.81 9.14 7.55
N ASN A 196 -8.90 8.89 8.49
CA ASN A 196 -7.98 7.77 8.46
C ASN A 196 -8.13 6.98 9.76
N SER A 197 -8.31 5.69 9.66
CA SER A 197 -8.34 4.75 10.77
C SER A 197 -7.38 3.61 10.53
N SER A 198 -6.65 3.18 11.54
CA SER A 198 -5.75 2.03 11.44
C SER A 198 -5.73 1.24 12.73
N GLU A 199 -5.70 -0.09 12.59
CA GLU A 199 -5.62 -1.03 13.69
C GLU A 199 -4.49 -2.01 13.44
N TYR A 200 -3.78 -2.40 14.51
CA TYR A 200 -2.70 -3.36 14.45
C TYR A 200 -2.85 -4.40 15.55
N MET A 201 -2.67 -5.65 15.17
CA MET A 201 -2.58 -6.78 16.07
C MET A 201 -1.19 -7.39 15.95
N TYR A 202 -0.56 -7.61 17.09
CA TYR A 202 0.76 -8.25 17.18
C TYR A 202 0.69 -9.49 18.06
N LYS A 203 1.29 -10.58 17.61
CA LYS A 203 1.39 -11.82 18.37
C LYS A 203 2.78 -12.42 18.23
N ASP A 204 3.41 -12.71 19.36
CA ASP A 204 4.64 -13.48 19.46
C ASP A 204 4.37 -14.96 19.78
N GLY A 205 5.37 -15.80 19.53
CA GLY A 205 5.33 -17.21 19.92
C GLY A 205 4.43 -18.07 19.05
N MET A 206 4.21 -17.68 17.80
CA MET A 206 3.50 -18.54 16.85
C MET A 206 4.42 -19.62 16.32
N LEU A 207 4.07 -20.89 16.58
CA LEU A 207 4.69 -22.10 16.03
C LEU A 207 4.25 -22.32 14.58
#